data_b99f9da360ad2c459047b5ca8b5af8cf
#
_entry.id   b99f9da360ad2c459047b5ca8b5af8cf
#
_cell.length_a   1.000
_cell.length_b   1.000
_cell.length_c   1.000
_cell.angle_alpha   90.00
_cell.angle_beta   90.00
_cell.angle_gamma   90.00
#
_symmetry.space_group_name_H-M   'P 1'
#
loop_
_entity.id
_entity.type
_entity.pdbx_description
1 polymer ?
#
loop_
_entity_poly.entity_id
_entity_poly.type
_entity_poly.pdbx_seq_one_letter_code
_entity_poly.pdbx_strand_id
1 'polypeptide(L)'
;LLVGGRRISDFSNATNEMMQVKKFFGKLDGRIALHGLISLDQEESIPKSAGKLMLLLEEVLEQVFPMNQVVYAVHTNTENMHLHFIVNTVGVDGKKIHMDCDFMKKVLQPIVNEKAIKYGFTPNKKWSKQHKKEVIPLPQRKMLLCKLIDHAIEETDDFASFVAYLRKDGMQVNVGKHLSLQLE
;
A
#
# COMPACT_ATOMS: atom_id res chain seq x y z
N LEU A 1 -5.17 -15.07 11.31
CA LEU A 1 -5.70 -14.14 10.33
C LEU A 1 -7.16 -13.83 10.65
N LEU A 2 -7.51 -12.58 10.86
CA LEU A 2 -8.89 -12.10 10.98
C LEU A 2 -9.23 -11.31 9.72
N VAL A 3 -10.40 -11.57 9.14
CA VAL A 3 -10.85 -10.93 7.90
C VAL A 3 -12.15 -10.20 8.15
N GLY A 4 -12.32 -9.05 7.53
CA GLY A 4 -13.55 -8.27 7.56
C GLY A 4 -13.71 -7.45 6.29
N GLY A 5 -14.82 -6.71 6.22
CA GLY A 5 -15.08 -5.84 5.07
C GLY A 5 -16.37 -5.08 5.20
N ARG A 6 -16.52 -4.11 4.32
CA ARG A 6 -17.70 -3.25 4.22
C ARG A 6 -18.27 -3.32 2.81
N ARG A 7 -19.59 -3.43 2.69
CA ARG A 7 -20.31 -3.49 1.40
C ARG A 7 -19.80 -4.59 0.47
N ILE A 8 -19.31 -5.68 1.05
CA ILE A 8 -18.90 -6.92 0.39
C ILE A 8 -19.74 -8.03 1.01
N SER A 9 -20.39 -8.83 0.18
CA SER A 9 -21.23 -9.94 0.62
C SER A 9 -20.45 -11.24 0.77
N ASP A 10 -19.45 -11.45 -0.06
CA ASP A 10 -18.58 -12.62 -0.03
C ASP A 10 -17.12 -12.21 -0.20
N PHE A 11 -16.31 -12.40 0.84
CA PHE A 11 -14.89 -12.04 0.82
C PHE A 11 -14.09 -12.86 -0.19
N SER A 12 -14.49 -14.10 -0.48
CA SER A 12 -13.85 -14.93 -1.49
C SER A 12 -14.08 -14.40 -2.91
N ASN A 13 -15.16 -13.65 -3.11
CA ASN A 13 -15.58 -13.06 -4.38
C ASN A 13 -15.44 -11.53 -4.42
N ALA A 14 -14.78 -10.93 -3.44
CA ALA A 14 -14.68 -9.48 -3.28
C ALA A 14 -14.18 -8.75 -4.53
N THR A 15 -13.21 -9.32 -5.23
CA THR A 15 -12.69 -8.72 -6.48
C THR A 15 -13.77 -8.59 -7.54
N ASN A 16 -14.60 -9.62 -7.72
CA ASN A 16 -15.69 -9.57 -8.70
C ASN A 16 -16.78 -8.57 -8.28
N GLU A 17 -17.15 -8.54 -7.00
CA GLU A 17 -18.11 -7.57 -6.49
C GLU A 17 -17.63 -6.13 -6.70
N MET A 18 -16.36 -5.83 -6.41
CA MET A 18 -15.76 -4.52 -6.65
C MET A 18 -15.73 -4.17 -8.15
N MET A 19 -15.44 -5.15 -9.01
CA MET A 19 -15.44 -4.94 -10.46
C MET A 19 -16.84 -4.75 -11.03
N GLN A 20 -17.86 -5.40 -10.46
CA GLN A 20 -19.26 -5.18 -10.87
C GLN A 20 -19.70 -3.73 -10.64
N VAL A 21 -19.39 -3.14 -9.48
CA VAL A 21 -19.68 -1.73 -9.20
C VAL A 21 -19.01 -0.82 -10.23
N LYS A 22 -17.73 -1.06 -10.57
CA LYS A 22 -17.03 -0.28 -11.59
C LYS A 22 -17.66 -0.40 -12.98
N LYS A 23 -18.01 -1.64 -13.37
CA LYS A 23 -18.67 -1.91 -14.65
C LYS A 23 -20.01 -1.21 -14.73
N PHE A 24 -20.81 -1.30 -13.66
CA PHE A 24 -22.14 -0.67 -13.59
C PHE A 24 -22.07 0.85 -13.84
N PHE A 25 -21.06 1.52 -13.28
CA PHE A 25 -20.86 2.96 -13.47
C PHE A 25 -19.93 3.33 -14.64
N GLY A 26 -19.47 2.35 -15.45
CA GLY A 26 -18.57 2.60 -16.58
C GLY A 26 -17.19 3.17 -16.19
N LYS A 27 -16.69 2.88 -14.96
CA LYS A 27 -15.47 3.50 -14.41
C LYS A 27 -14.34 2.47 -14.23
N LEU A 28 -13.91 1.88 -15.33
CA LEU A 28 -12.86 0.86 -15.36
C LEU A 28 -11.44 1.43 -15.49
N ASP A 29 -11.31 2.69 -15.90
CA ASP A 29 -10.02 3.31 -16.19
C ASP A 29 -9.29 3.80 -14.94
N GLY A 30 -7.95 3.91 -15.05
CA GLY A 30 -7.07 4.47 -14.04
C GLY A 30 -6.96 3.59 -12.79
N ARG A 31 -6.76 4.21 -11.63
CA ARG A 31 -6.58 3.48 -10.36
C ARG A 31 -7.86 2.71 -10.00
N ILE A 32 -7.74 1.39 -9.88
CA ILE A 32 -8.89 0.50 -9.62
C ILE A 32 -9.10 0.21 -8.13
N ALA A 33 -8.05 0.23 -7.34
CA ALA A 33 -8.11 -0.01 -5.89
C ALA A 33 -7.05 0.82 -5.16
N LEU A 34 -7.29 1.04 -3.88
CA LEU A 34 -6.32 1.58 -2.93
C LEU A 34 -5.96 0.48 -1.96
N HIS A 35 -4.67 0.26 -1.75
CA HIS A 35 -4.16 -0.62 -0.71
C HIS A 35 -3.58 0.24 0.42
N GLY A 36 -4.03 0.00 1.64
CA GLY A 36 -3.52 0.63 2.84
C GLY A 36 -3.02 -0.39 3.85
N LEU A 37 -2.17 0.07 4.73
CA LEU A 37 -1.57 -0.70 5.81
C LEU A 37 -1.60 0.14 7.09
N ILE A 38 -2.05 -0.48 8.21
CA ILE A 38 -1.88 0.03 9.57
C ILE A 38 -1.10 -1.01 10.35
N SER A 39 0.05 -0.62 10.88
CA SER A 39 0.93 -1.49 11.68
C SER A 39 1.04 -0.96 13.11
N LEU A 40 0.99 -1.85 14.07
CA LEU A 40 1.24 -1.57 15.49
C LEU A 40 2.73 -1.77 15.81
N ASP A 41 3.20 -1.09 16.84
CA ASP A 41 4.51 -1.38 17.41
C ASP A 41 4.49 -2.76 18.09
N GLN A 42 5.65 -3.39 18.28
CA GLN A 42 5.77 -4.74 18.82
C GLN A 42 5.13 -4.88 20.21
N GLU A 43 5.29 -3.88 21.08
CA GLU A 43 4.73 -3.85 22.42
C GLU A 43 3.18 -3.81 22.44
N GLU A 44 2.58 -3.28 21.38
CA GLU A 44 1.14 -3.19 21.19
C GLU A 44 0.56 -4.40 20.44
N SER A 45 1.43 -5.24 19.86
CA SER A 45 1.07 -6.39 19.02
C SER A 45 0.67 -7.62 19.83
N ILE A 46 -0.32 -7.47 20.71
CA ILE A 46 -0.86 -8.54 21.57
C ILE A 46 -2.21 -9.04 21.05
N PRO A 47 -2.63 -10.28 21.34
CA PRO A 47 -3.84 -10.89 20.76
C PRO A 47 -5.10 -10.03 20.87
N LYS A 48 -5.32 -9.36 22.02
CA LYS A 48 -6.48 -8.48 22.24
C LYS A 48 -6.46 -7.21 21.39
N SER A 49 -5.33 -6.85 20.79
CA SER A 49 -5.19 -5.67 19.94
C SER A 49 -5.82 -5.85 18.56
N ALA A 50 -5.94 -7.10 18.10
CA ALA A 50 -6.50 -7.38 16.77
C ALA A 50 -7.93 -6.86 16.60
N GLY A 51 -8.81 -7.12 17.57
CA GLY A 51 -10.18 -6.61 17.55
C GLY A 51 -10.26 -5.09 17.63
N LYS A 52 -9.42 -4.45 18.45
CA LYS A 52 -9.34 -2.99 18.56
C LYS A 52 -8.85 -2.36 17.24
N LEU A 53 -7.87 -2.99 16.57
CA LEU A 53 -7.33 -2.54 15.30
C LEU A 53 -8.40 -2.62 14.20
N MET A 54 -9.24 -3.65 14.21
CA MET A 54 -10.39 -3.75 13.29
C MET A 54 -11.40 -2.63 13.54
N LEU A 55 -11.78 -2.39 14.80
CA LEU A 55 -12.72 -1.32 15.16
C LEU A 55 -12.16 0.06 14.80
N LEU A 56 -10.86 0.28 15.02
CA LEU A 56 -10.19 1.51 14.59
C LEU A 56 -10.34 1.71 13.08
N LEU A 57 -10.04 0.67 12.29
CA LEU A 57 -10.18 0.76 10.84
C LEU A 57 -11.63 1.04 10.43
N GLU A 58 -12.61 0.37 11.02
CA GLU A 58 -14.03 0.59 10.69
C GLU A 58 -14.44 2.05 10.89
N GLU A 59 -14.01 2.71 11.97
CA GLU A 59 -14.30 4.13 12.19
C GLU A 59 -13.57 5.03 11.19
N VAL A 60 -12.33 4.70 10.82
CA VAL A 60 -11.59 5.41 9.77
C VAL A 60 -12.31 5.28 8.42
N LEU A 61 -12.74 4.07 8.06
CA LEU A 61 -13.43 3.80 6.81
C LEU A 61 -14.79 4.51 6.75
N GLU A 62 -15.53 4.55 7.86
CA GLU A 62 -16.80 5.27 7.95
C GLU A 62 -16.62 6.75 7.66
N GLN A 63 -15.57 7.35 8.18
CA GLN A 63 -15.30 8.78 8.04
C GLN A 63 -14.71 9.14 6.67
N VAL A 64 -13.84 8.29 6.11
CA VAL A 64 -13.05 8.61 4.91
C VAL A 64 -13.65 8.01 3.64
N PHE A 65 -14.20 6.81 3.74
CA PHE A 65 -14.69 6.03 2.60
C PHE A 65 -16.11 5.46 2.83
N PRO A 66 -17.10 6.28 3.22
CA PRO A 66 -18.41 5.80 3.67
C PRO A 66 -19.19 5.02 2.62
N MET A 67 -18.95 5.29 1.32
CA MET A 67 -19.69 4.69 0.21
C MET A 67 -18.89 3.62 -0.55
N ASN A 68 -17.65 3.33 -0.12
CA ASN A 68 -16.78 2.43 -0.84
C ASN A 68 -16.86 1.00 -0.29
N GLN A 69 -16.71 0.03 -1.18
CA GLN A 69 -16.48 -1.36 -0.81
C GLN A 69 -15.06 -1.52 -0.28
N VAL A 70 -14.89 -2.24 0.81
CA VAL A 70 -13.59 -2.48 1.44
C VAL A 70 -13.49 -3.92 1.89
N VAL A 71 -12.33 -4.52 1.73
CA VAL A 71 -11.92 -5.75 2.42
C VAL A 71 -10.66 -5.48 3.21
N TYR A 72 -10.51 -6.15 4.36
CA TYR A 72 -9.33 -6.02 5.19
C TYR A 72 -9.00 -7.32 5.91
N ALA A 73 -7.73 -7.46 6.28
CA ALA A 73 -7.24 -8.61 7.02
C ALA A 73 -6.19 -8.20 8.05
N VAL A 74 -6.30 -8.74 9.27
CA VAL A 74 -5.32 -8.54 10.34
C VAL A 74 -4.39 -9.75 10.37
N HIS A 75 -3.10 -9.48 10.25
CA HIS A 75 -2.03 -10.44 10.39
C HIS A 75 -1.52 -10.41 11.84
N THR A 76 -1.70 -11.54 12.55
CA THR A 76 -1.37 -11.67 13.98
C THR A 76 -0.16 -12.56 14.22
N ASN A 77 0.45 -13.10 13.17
CA ASN A 77 1.55 -14.06 13.22
C ASN A 77 2.92 -13.43 12.89
N THR A 78 3.04 -12.13 13.03
CA THR A 78 4.25 -11.34 12.80
C THR A 78 4.61 -10.57 14.06
N GLU A 79 5.87 -10.17 14.23
CA GLU A 79 6.33 -9.38 15.37
C GLU A 79 5.53 -8.09 15.54
N ASN A 80 5.24 -7.42 14.42
CA ASN A 80 4.36 -6.26 14.37
C ASN A 80 3.02 -6.67 13.79
N MET A 81 1.98 -6.70 14.64
CA MET A 81 0.62 -6.92 14.16
C MET A 81 0.25 -5.81 13.17
N HIS A 82 -0.27 -6.19 12.02
CA HIS A 82 -0.66 -5.24 11.00
C HIS A 82 -1.94 -5.63 10.31
N LEU A 83 -2.64 -4.61 9.81
CA LEU A 83 -3.89 -4.73 9.11
C LEU A 83 -3.72 -4.18 7.70
N HIS A 84 -3.96 -5.03 6.70
CA HIS A 84 -4.09 -4.61 5.30
C HIS A 84 -5.54 -4.32 4.99
N PHE A 85 -5.79 -3.28 4.20
CA PHE A 85 -7.12 -3.02 3.65
C PHE A 85 -7.06 -2.60 2.19
N ILE A 86 -8.08 -3.00 1.44
CA ILE A 86 -8.24 -2.67 0.02
C ILE A 86 -9.57 -1.96 -0.15
N VAL A 87 -9.54 -0.75 -0.69
CA VAL A 87 -10.71 0.08 -0.95
C VAL A 87 -10.98 0.10 -2.45
N ASN A 88 -12.22 -0.22 -2.86
CA ASN A 88 -12.68 0.02 -4.21
C ASN A 88 -12.71 1.52 -4.49
N THR A 89 -12.02 1.98 -5.55
CA THR A 89 -11.95 3.41 -5.87
C THR A 89 -13.26 4.00 -6.36
N VAL A 90 -14.22 3.17 -6.78
CA VAL A 90 -15.57 3.60 -7.15
C VAL A 90 -16.53 3.20 -6.04
N GLY A 91 -17.21 4.18 -5.46
CA GLY A 91 -18.24 3.97 -4.45
C GLY A 91 -19.53 3.41 -5.05
N VAL A 92 -20.39 2.84 -4.19
CA VAL A 92 -21.72 2.36 -4.61
C VAL A 92 -22.66 3.50 -5.04
N ASP A 93 -22.27 4.75 -4.77
CA ASP A 93 -22.91 5.98 -5.28
C ASP A 93 -22.38 6.41 -6.66
N GLY A 94 -21.46 5.63 -7.23
CA GLY A 94 -20.82 5.91 -8.51
C GLY A 94 -19.71 6.94 -8.48
N LYS A 95 -19.43 7.58 -7.34
CA LYS A 95 -18.32 8.54 -7.25
C LYS A 95 -16.98 7.80 -7.21
N LYS A 96 -16.01 8.32 -7.95
CA LYS A 96 -14.64 7.82 -7.92
C LYS A 96 -13.81 8.63 -6.92
N ILE A 97 -13.08 7.94 -6.05
CA ILE A 97 -12.16 8.58 -5.10
C ILE A 97 -11.07 9.31 -5.89
N HIS A 98 -10.90 10.59 -5.61
CA HIS A 98 -9.76 11.36 -6.04
C HIS A 98 -8.82 11.55 -4.86
N MET A 99 -7.58 11.04 -4.99
CA MET A 99 -6.55 11.19 -3.97
C MET A 99 -5.36 11.91 -4.59
N ASP A 100 -5.08 13.08 -4.06
CA ASP A 100 -3.86 13.82 -4.34
C ASP A 100 -2.68 13.32 -3.48
N CYS A 101 -1.50 13.89 -3.69
CA CYS A 101 -0.29 13.52 -2.94
C CYS A 101 -0.38 13.91 -1.44
N ASP A 102 -1.28 14.80 -1.07
CA ASP A 102 -1.43 15.30 0.30
C ASP A 102 -2.49 14.55 1.11
N PHE A 103 -3.36 13.77 0.44
CA PHE A 103 -4.46 13.05 1.07
C PHE A 103 -4.00 12.22 2.29
N MET A 104 -2.88 11.49 2.15
CA MET A 104 -2.35 10.68 3.24
C MET A 104 -1.98 11.53 4.46
N LYS A 105 -1.32 12.67 4.25
CA LYS A 105 -0.83 13.54 5.35
C LYS A 105 -1.93 14.40 5.95
N LYS A 106 -2.83 14.93 5.12
CA LYS A 106 -3.82 15.94 5.54
C LYS A 106 -5.15 15.33 5.96
N VAL A 107 -5.48 14.12 5.47
CA VAL A 107 -6.78 13.50 5.73
C VAL A 107 -6.61 12.17 6.47
N LEU A 108 -6.00 11.15 5.83
CA LEU A 108 -6.03 9.80 6.36
C LEU A 108 -5.23 9.66 7.66
N GLN A 109 -3.99 10.13 7.70
CA GLN A 109 -3.12 9.97 8.86
C GLN A 109 -3.61 10.70 10.13
N PRO A 110 -4.10 11.94 10.08
CA PRO A 110 -4.69 12.59 11.24
C PRO A 110 -5.86 11.81 11.82
N ILE A 111 -6.75 11.28 10.97
CA ILE A 111 -7.91 10.50 11.39
C ILE A 111 -7.45 9.17 12.01
N VAL A 112 -6.51 8.45 11.38
CA VAL A 112 -5.94 7.21 11.94
C VAL A 112 -5.29 7.48 13.30
N ASN A 113 -4.52 8.56 13.46
CA ASN A 113 -3.90 8.92 14.72
C ASN A 113 -4.92 9.26 15.82
N GLU A 114 -5.99 9.98 15.49
CA GLU A 114 -7.10 10.26 16.41
C GLU A 114 -7.73 8.96 16.91
N LYS A 115 -8.04 8.03 16.00
CA LYS A 115 -8.62 6.74 16.36
C LYS A 115 -7.62 5.86 17.09
N ALA A 116 -6.34 5.90 16.75
CA ALA A 116 -5.29 5.19 17.48
C ALA A 116 -5.29 5.57 18.96
N ILE A 117 -5.29 6.85 19.29
CA ILE A 117 -5.39 7.36 20.67
C ILE A 117 -6.66 6.83 21.35
N LYS A 118 -7.82 6.92 20.67
CA LYS A 118 -9.11 6.44 21.19
C LYS A 118 -9.06 4.97 21.61
N TYR A 119 -8.38 4.12 20.83
CA TYR A 119 -8.27 2.69 21.10
C TYR A 119 -7.07 2.30 21.97
N GLY A 120 -6.30 3.30 22.44
CA GLY A 120 -5.15 3.12 23.34
C GLY A 120 -3.89 2.66 22.61
N PHE A 121 -3.75 2.99 21.32
CA PHE A 121 -2.56 2.80 20.54
C PHE A 121 -1.73 4.08 20.41
N THR A 122 -0.44 3.92 20.21
CA THR A 122 0.50 5.02 20.00
C THR A 122 0.31 5.64 18.61
N PRO A 123 -0.03 6.94 18.52
CA PRO A 123 -0.17 7.59 17.24
C PRO A 123 1.18 7.70 16.52
N ASN A 124 1.20 7.52 15.22
CA ASN A 124 2.41 7.62 14.42
C ASN A 124 2.89 9.08 14.31
N LYS A 125 3.80 9.48 15.22
CA LYS A 125 4.43 10.81 15.24
C LYS A 125 5.61 10.94 14.27
N LYS A 126 6.13 9.82 13.74
CA LYS A 126 7.43 9.78 13.04
C LYS A 126 7.32 10.03 11.54
N TRP A 127 6.11 10.02 10.94
CA TRP A 127 5.95 10.23 9.51
C TRP A 127 6.54 11.57 9.02
N SER A 128 6.57 12.59 9.86
CA SER A 128 7.12 13.92 9.52
C SER A 128 8.65 14.02 9.60
N LYS A 129 9.34 13.10 10.29
CA LYS A 129 10.79 13.21 10.55
C LYS A 129 11.65 12.09 9.95
N GLN A 130 11.13 10.89 9.74
CA GLN A 130 11.95 9.74 9.32
C GLN A 130 12.09 9.56 7.80
N HIS A 131 11.32 10.23 6.98
CA HIS A 131 11.48 10.21 5.53
C HIS A 131 12.38 11.33 4.99
N LYS A 132 13.27 11.89 5.84
CA LYS A 132 14.50 12.57 5.40
C LYS A 132 15.69 11.60 5.29
N LYS A 133 15.53 10.35 4.93
CA LYS A 133 16.51 9.72 4.07
C LYS A 133 16.41 10.48 2.77
N GLU A 134 17.53 10.96 2.25
CA GLU A 134 17.60 11.58 0.92
C GLU A 134 16.97 10.62 -0.09
N VAL A 135 15.67 10.74 -0.24
CA VAL A 135 14.94 10.03 -1.28
C VAL A 135 15.28 10.81 -2.51
N ILE A 136 16.27 10.32 -3.25
CA ILE A 136 16.54 10.81 -4.60
C ILE A 136 15.17 10.88 -5.29
N PRO A 137 14.72 12.04 -5.76
CA PRO A 137 13.41 12.18 -6.39
C PRO A 137 13.20 11.13 -7.48
N LEU A 138 12.00 10.58 -7.62
CA LEU A 138 11.70 9.54 -8.61
C LEU A 138 12.27 9.82 -10.01
N PRO A 139 12.21 11.06 -10.54
CA PRO A 139 12.84 11.39 -11.82
C PRO A 139 14.37 11.19 -11.82
N GLN A 140 15.05 11.54 -10.72
CA GLN A 140 16.50 11.38 -10.59
C GLN A 140 16.90 9.91 -10.40
N ARG A 141 16.10 9.13 -9.64
CA ARG A 141 16.29 7.68 -9.51
C ARG A 141 16.12 6.98 -10.86
N LYS A 142 15.10 7.34 -11.62
CA LYS A 142 14.87 6.80 -12.95
C LYS A 142 16.01 7.14 -13.90
N MET A 143 16.47 8.38 -13.88
CA MET A 143 17.61 8.83 -14.70
C MET A 143 18.91 8.12 -14.33
N LEU A 144 19.18 7.94 -13.02
CA LEU A 144 20.34 7.19 -12.55
C LEU A 144 20.27 5.73 -12.98
N LEU A 145 19.09 5.09 -12.83
CA LEU A 145 18.87 3.71 -13.25
C LEU A 145 19.06 3.54 -14.76
N CYS A 146 18.53 4.46 -15.58
CA CYS A 146 18.77 4.45 -17.02
C CYS A 146 20.26 4.52 -17.37
N LYS A 147 21.01 5.44 -16.74
CA LYS A 147 22.46 5.56 -16.97
C LYS A 147 23.22 4.28 -16.60
N LEU A 148 22.86 3.64 -15.48
CA LEU A 148 23.49 2.39 -15.06
C LEU A 148 23.17 1.25 -16.03
N ILE A 149 21.92 1.18 -16.53
CA ILE A 149 21.51 0.20 -17.54
C ILE A 149 22.23 0.46 -18.86
N ASP A 150 22.28 1.70 -19.35
CA ASP A 150 22.94 2.07 -20.59
C ASP A 150 24.42 1.70 -20.53
N HIS A 151 25.09 2.03 -19.42
CA HIS A 151 26.48 1.66 -19.20
C HIS A 151 26.70 0.13 -19.14
N ALA A 152 25.83 -0.59 -18.44
CA ALA A 152 25.91 -2.05 -18.40
C ALA A 152 25.71 -2.69 -19.79
N ILE A 153 24.87 -2.11 -20.67
CA ILE A 153 24.70 -2.55 -22.05
C ILE A 153 25.97 -2.33 -22.87
N GLU A 154 26.63 -1.19 -22.68
CA GLU A 154 27.90 -0.86 -23.38
C GLU A 154 29.05 -1.79 -22.96
N GLU A 155 29.08 -2.24 -21.70
CA GLU A 155 30.18 -3.05 -21.14
C GLU A 155 29.95 -4.57 -21.27
N THR A 156 28.83 -5.02 -21.82
CA THR A 156 28.49 -6.45 -21.89
C THR A 156 27.94 -6.85 -23.23
N ASP A 157 28.35 -8.05 -23.71
CA ASP A 157 27.96 -8.58 -25.03
C ASP A 157 26.74 -9.51 -24.99
N ASP A 158 26.35 -9.96 -23.80
CA ASP A 158 25.23 -10.92 -23.64
C ASP A 158 24.41 -10.65 -22.37
N PHE A 159 23.20 -11.21 -22.33
CA PHE A 159 22.25 -10.99 -21.25
C PHE A 159 22.74 -11.53 -19.89
N ALA A 160 23.49 -12.63 -19.86
CA ALA A 160 24.00 -13.22 -18.62
C ALA A 160 25.08 -12.32 -18.01
N SER A 161 26.01 -11.81 -18.83
CA SER A 161 27.02 -10.84 -18.45
C SER A 161 26.41 -9.52 -17.99
N PHE A 162 25.38 -9.05 -18.67
CA PHE A 162 24.62 -7.87 -18.29
C PHE A 162 23.99 -8.01 -16.88
N VAL A 163 23.32 -9.13 -16.60
CA VAL A 163 22.75 -9.38 -15.27
C VAL A 163 23.84 -9.49 -14.20
N ALA A 164 24.97 -10.14 -14.53
CA ALA A 164 26.10 -10.26 -13.60
C ALA A 164 26.73 -8.89 -13.30
N TYR A 165 26.87 -8.04 -14.33
CA TYR A 165 27.38 -6.67 -14.19
C TYR A 165 26.52 -5.83 -13.24
N LEU A 166 25.20 -5.82 -13.45
CA LEU A 166 24.27 -5.07 -12.60
C LEU A 166 24.27 -5.55 -11.14
N ARG A 167 24.41 -6.86 -10.91
CA ARG A 167 24.53 -7.44 -9.55
C ARG A 167 25.83 -7.05 -8.87
N LYS A 168 26.92 -6.97 -9.61
CA LYS A 168 28.23 -6.54 -9.10
C LYS A 168 28.21 -5.09 -8.61
N ASP A 169 27.41 -4.26 -9.26
CA ASP A 169 27.20 -2.85 -8.89
C ASP A 169 26.16 -2.65 -7.77
N GLY A 170 25.81 -3.72 -7.02
CA GLY A 170 24.93 -3.65 -5.85
C GLY A 170 23.44 -3.57 -6.18
N MET A 171 23.03 -3.91 -7.42
CA MET A 171 21.62 -3.94 -7.74
C MET A 171 21.02 -5.32 -7.50
N GLN A 172 19.80 -5.33 -6.92
CA GLN A 172 18.99 -6.54 -6.88
C GLN A 172 18.33 -6.74 -8.25
N VAL A 173 18.69 -7.82 -8.94
CA VAL A 173 18.20 -8.15 -10.27
C VAL A 173 17.39 -9.44 -10.22
N ASN A 174 16.08 -9.32 -10.44
CA ASN A 174 15.18 -10.46 -10.57
C ASN A 174 14.84 -10.70 -12.04
N VAL A 175 15.20 -11.89 -12.53
CA VAL A 175 14.93 -12.35 -13.89
C VAL A 175 13.74 -13.30 -13.85
N GLY A 176 12.60 -12.87 -14.37
CA GLY A 176 11.37 -13.66 -14.49
C GLY A 176 10.73 -13.39 -15.84
N LYS A 177 9.39 -13.38 -15.89
CA LYS A 177 8.66 -12.97 -17.10
C LYS A 177 9.03 -11.54 -17.55
N HIS A 178 9.42 -10.71 -16.60
CA HIS A 178 9.96 -9.38 -16.80
C HIS A 178 11.23 -9.21 -15.96
N LEU A 179 12.18 -8.43 -16.46
CA LEU A 179 13.35 -8.01 -15.69
C LEU A 179 12.90 -6.93 -14.70
N SER A 180 13.19 -7.13 -13.41
CA SER A 180 13.00 -6.09 -12.40
C SER A 180 14.32 -5.77 -11.71
N LEU A 181 14.56 -4.47 -11.53
CA LEU A 181 15.76 -3.91 -10.95
C LEU A 181 15.41 -3.07 -9.73
N GLN A 182 16.16 -3.24 -8.64
CA GLN A 182 16.02 -2.45 -7.43
C GLN A 182 17.41 -1.98 -6.98
N LEU A 183 17.56 -0.67 -6.77
CA LEU A 183 18.72 -0.07 -6.13
C LEU A 183 18.57 -0.24 -4.61
N GLU A 184 19.62 -0.72 -3.95
CA GLU A 184 19.67 -0.75 -2.47
C GLU A 184 19.70 0.65 -1.85
#